data_85059cd6071fc668ae807f92a7aae9e1
#
_entry.id   85059cd6071fc668ae807f92a7aae9e1
#
_cell.length_a   1.000
_cell.length_b   1.000
_cell.length_c   1.000
_cell.angle_alpha   90.00
_cell.angle_beta   90.00
_cell.angle_gamma   90.00
#
_symmetry.space_group_name_H-M   'P 1'
#
loop_
_entity.id
_entity.type
_entity.pdbx_description
1 polymer ?
#
loop_
_entity_poly.entity_id
_entity_poly.type
_entity_poly.pdbx_seq_one_letter_code
_entity_poly.pdbx_strand_id
1 'polypeptide(L)'
;MKIYDYHGRKNMCGDRIKIARAARKVSQADLAARLQVAGVILERDSISRIEIGTRFVTDYEVVEIARALDVSIEWLLGQKK
;
A
#
# COMPACT_ATOMS: atom_id res chain seq x y z
N MET A 1 -25.35 8.15 3.20
CA MET A 1 -24.02 8.56 2.69
C MET A 1 -22.95 7.70 3.35
N LYS A 2 -22.04 7.17 2.56
CA LYS A 2 -20.91 6.40 3.08
C LYS A 2 -19.73 7.33 3.28
N ILE A 3 -19.41 7.66 4.53
CA ILE A 3 -18.32 8.59 4.83
C ILE A 3 -16.93 7.96 4.69
N TYR A 4 -16.85 6.64 4.55
CA TYR A 4 -15.58 5.90 4.44
C TYR A 4 -15.42 5.28 3.05
N ASP A 5 -15.95 5.97 2.02
CA ASP A 5 -15.86 5.48 0.66
C ASP A 5 -15.23 6.56 -0.22
N TYR A 6 -14.05 6.28 -0.75
CA TYR A 6 -13.35 7.19 -1.65
C TYR A 6 -13.38 6.60 -3.06
N HIS A 7 -14.33 7.09 -3.88
CA HIS A 7 -14.53 6.60 -5.26
C HIS A 7 -14.67 5.08 -5.32
N GLY A 8 -15.44 4.51 -4.38
CA GLY A 8 -15.67 3.07 -4.30
C GLY A 8 -14.55 2.29 -3.61
N ARG A 9 -13.55 2.97 -3.05
CA ARG A 9 -12.38 2.34 -2.43
C ARG A 9 -12.17 2.89 -1.02
N LYS A 10 -11.45 2.13 -0.20
CA LYS A 10 -11.11 2.53 1.17
C LYS A 10 -9.69 3.09 1.29
N ASN A 11 -9.00 3.24 0.19
CA ASN A 11 -7.69 3.88 0.13
C ASN A 11 -7.42 4.39 -1.28
N MET A 12 -6.45 5.26 -1.42
CA MET A 12 -6.08 5.83 -2.71
C MET A 12 -4.73 5.32 -3.23
N CYS A 13 -4.03 4.50 -2.46
CA CYS A 13 -2.67 4.07 -2.79
C CYS A 13 -2.57 2.64 -3.32
N GLY A 14 -3.64 1.84 -3.23
CA GLY A 14 -3.58 0.41 -3.52
C GLY A 14 -3.09 0.08 -4.93
N ASP A 15 -3.59 0.80 -5.93
CA ASP A 15 -3.17 0.56 -7.33
C ASP A 15 -1.69 0.86 -7.52
N ARG A 16 -1.18 1.93 -6.90
CA ARG A 16 0.23 2.29 -7.02
C ARG A 16 1.14 1.36 -6.24
N ILE A 17 0.67 0.80 -5.14
CA ILE A 17 1.41 -0.26 -4.43
C ILE A 17 1.63 -1.44 -5.38
N LYS A 18 0.59 -1.87 -6.05
CA LYS A 18 0.67 -2.99 -6.98
C LYS A 18 1.62 -2.67 -8.15
N ILE A 19 1.52 -1.45 -8.71
CA ILE A 19 2.38 -1.01 -9.80
C ILE A 19 3.85 -1.02 -9.35
N ALA A 20 4.14 -0.46 -8.19
CA ALA A 20 5.51 -0.40 -7.67
C ALA A 20 6.07 -1.78 -7.38
N ARG A 21 5.25 -2.68 -6.81
CA ARG A 21 5.66 -4.06 -6.58
C ARG A 21 6.03 -4.75 -7.89
N ALA A 22 5.14 -4.65 -8.87
CA ALA A 22 5.37 -5.29 -10.18
C ALA A 22 6.64 -4.75 -10.83
N ALA A 23 6.85 -3.45 -10.78
CA ALA A 23 8.04 -2.83 -11.36
C ALA A 23 9.33 -3.30 -10.71
N ARG A 24 9.29 -3.64 -9.44
CA ARG A 24 10.46 -4.09 -8.67
C ARG A 24 10.52 -5.60 -8.48
N LYS A 25 9.56 -6.33 -9.06
CA LYS A 25 9.45 -7.79 -8.94
C LYS A 25 9.38 -8.24 -7.48
N VAL A 26 8.62 -7.50 -6.69
CA VAL A 26 8.37 -7.78 -5.27
C VAL A 26 7.00 -8.42 -5.15
N SER A 27 6.92 -9.62 -4.59
CA SER A 27 5.64 -10.27 -4.34
C SER A 27 4.94 -9.64 -3.13
N GLN A 28 3.66 -9.95 -2.96
CA GLN A 28 2.95 -9.51 -1.76
C GLN A 28 3.60 -10.08 -0.49
N ALA A 29 4.04 -11.34 -0.55
CA ALA A 29 4.74 -11.96 0.58
C ALA A 29 6.07 -11.28 0.87
N ASP A 30 6.83 -10.89 -0.16
CA ASP A 30 8.08 -10.17 0.01
C ASP A 30 7.84 -8.81 0.66
N LEU A 31 6.81 -8.10 0.22
CA LEU A 31 6.46 -6.81 0.81
C LEU A 31 6.08 -7.00 2.30
N ALA A 32 5.28 -8.02 2.62
CA ALA A 32 4.92 -8.32 4.00
C ALA A 32 6.16 -8.54 4.86
N ALA A 33 7.15 -9.28 4.33
CA ALA A 33 8.40 -9.56 5.05
C ALA A 33 9.22 -8.29 5.28
N ARG A 34 9.31 -7.41 4.28
CA ARG A 34 10.02 -6.12 4.42
C ARG A 34 9.37 -5.22 5.46
N LEU A 35 8.04 -5.19 5.48
CA LEU A 35 7.29 -4.39 6.44
C LEU A 35 7.47 -4.93 7.86
N GLN A 36 7.50 -6.24 8.02
CA GLN A 36 7.73 -6.86 9.32
C GLN A 36 9.08 -6.45 9.91
N VAL A 37 10.13 -6.43 9.10
CA VAL A 37 11.45 -5.97 9.52
C VAL A 37 11.40 -4.51 9.99
N ALA A 38 10.57 -3.70 9.34
CA ALA A 38 10.37 -2.29 9.70
C ALA A 38 9.42 -2.09 10.89
N GLY A 39 8.90 -3.18 11.46
CA GLY A 39 8.00 -3.10 12.62
C GLY A 39 6.52 -2.93 12.27
N VAL A 40 6.15 -3.09 11.01
CA VAL A 40 4.77 -2.97 10.55
C VAL A 40 4.27 -4.36 10.16
N ILE A 41 3.26 -4.85 10.87
CA ILE A 41 2.72 -6.18 10.63
C ILE A 41 1.52 -6.09 9.70
N LEU A 42 1.77 -6.40 8.44
CA LEU A 42 0.73 -6.57 7.43
C LEU A 42 0.94 -7.93 6.79
N GLU A 43 -0.05 -8.79 6.92
CA GLU A 43 -0.02 -10.09 6.28
C GLU A 43 -0.32 -9.94 4.79
N ARG A 44 -0.01 -10.97 4.02
CA ARG A 44 -0.27 -11.00 2.58
C ARG A 44 -1.73 -10.69 2.26
N ASP A 45 -2.68 -11.22 3.03
CA ASP A 45 -4.10 -10.97 2.82
C ASP A 45 -4.45 -9.49 3.01
N SER A 46 -3.84 -8.85 4.00
CA SER A 46 -4.05 -7.41 4.24
C SER A 46 -3.53 -6.60 3.06
N ILE A 47 -2.35 -6.95 2.54
CA ILE A 47 -1.78 -6.27 1.37
C ILE A 47 -2.69 -6.47 0.16
N SER A 48 -3.19 -7.68 -0.05
CA SER A 48 -4.12 -7.96 -1.15
C SER A 48 -5.37 -7.09 -1.06
N ARG A 49 -5.95 -6.95 0.12
CA ARG A 49 -7.15 -6.11 0.32
C ARG A 49 -6.85 -4.63 0.11
N ILE A 50 -5.66 -4.18 0.50
CA ILE A 50 -5.23 -2.81 0.21
C ILE A 50 -5.19 -2.58 -1.30
N GLU A 51 -4.59 -3.49 -2.04
CA GLU A 51 -4.46 -3.35 -3.50
C GLU A 51 -5.80 -3.40 -4.20
N ILE A 52 -6.74 -4.19 -3.69
CA ILE A 52 -8.10 -4.26 -4.22
C ILE A 52 -8.92 -3.02 -3.82
N GLY A 53 -8.57 -2.37 -2.72
CA GLY A 53 -9.25 -1.17 -2.24
C GLY A 53 -10.29 -1.43 -1.17
N THR A 54 -10.28 -2.61 -0.54
CA THR A 54 -11.27 -2.97 0.48
C THR A 54 -10.79 -2.80 1.91
N ARG A 55 -9.55 -2.31 2.10
CA ARG A 55 -8.95 -2.09 3.41
C ARG A 55 -8.39 -0.68 3.49
N PHE A 56 -8.60 -0.01 4.63
CA PHE A 56 -7.93 1.27 4.92
C PHE A 56 -6.43 1.05 5.10
N VAL A 57 -5.66 2.10 4.87
CA VAL A 57 -4.22 2.11 5.10
C VAL A 57 -3.94 3.24 6.09
N THR A 58 -3.25 2.91 7.18
CA THR A 58 -2.91 3.93 8.18
C THR A 58 -1.74 4.77 7.69
N ASP A 59 -1.55 5.93 8.30
CA ASP A 59 -0.49 6.87 7.90
C ASP A 59 0.89 6.23 8.00
N TYR A 60 1.21 5.53 9.09
CA TYR A 60 2.52 4.89 9.23
C TYR A 60 2.69 3.71 8.27
N GLU A 61 1.59 3.04 7.90
CA GLU A 61 1.65 1.99 6.88
C GLU A 61 2.04 2.59 5.52
N VAL A 62 1.47 3.73 5.16
CA VAL A 62 1.82 4.43 3.92
C VAL A 62 3.31 4.74 3.89
N VAL A 63 3.85 5.29 4.97
CA VAL A 63 5.26 5.65 5.07
C VAL A 63 6.15 4.43 4.87
N GLU A 64 5.88 3.34 5.57
CA GLU A 64 6.73 2.17 5.52
C GLU A 64 6.59 1.39 4.21
N ILE A 65 5.40 1.38 3.62
CA ILE A 65 5.20 0.78 2.28
C ILE A 65 6.01 1.57 1.25
N ALA A 66 5.97 2.89 1.30
CA ALA A 66 6.74 3.73 0.39
C ALA A 66 8.25 3.44 0.51
N ARG A 67 8.76 3.33 1.74
CA ARG A 67 10.16 2.96 1.98
C ARG A 67 10.50 1.59 1.43
N ALA A 68 9.66 0.60 1.72
CA ALA A 68 9.88 -0.77 1.30
C ALA A 68 9.92 -0.92 -0.22
N LEU A 69 9.18 -0.07 -0.92
CA LEU A 69 9.09 -0.10 -2.39
C LEU A 69 9.98 0.95 -3.06
N ASP A 70 10.70 1.74 -2.26
CA ASP A 70 11.61 2.78 -2.76
C ASP A 70 10.90 3.77 -3.69
N VAL A 71 9.74 4.25 -3.24
CA VAL A 71 8.97 5.29 -3.92
C VAL A 71 8.68 6.41 -2.94
N SER A 72 8.38 7.60 -3.46
CA SER A 72 8.01 8.71 -2.59
C SER A 72 6.57 8.53 -2.08
N ILE A 73 6.30 9.08 -0.91
CA ILE A 73 4.94 9.10 -0.34
C ILE A 73 3.98 9.82 -1.28
N GLU A 74 4.43 10.94 -1.85
CA GLU A 74 3.62 11.73 -2.78
C GLU A 74 3.22 10.92 -4.01
N TRP A 75 4.16 10.17 -4.57
CA TRP A 75 3.84 9.32 -5.71
C TRP A 75 2.87 8.22 -5.32
N LEU A 76 3.10 7.60 -4.15
CA LEU A 76 2.24 6.51 -3.68
C LEU A 76 0.80 6.99 -3.48
N LEU A 77 0.62 8.21 -3.01
CA LEU A 77 -0.69 8.83 -2.79
C LEU A 77 -1.26 9.52 -4.02
N GLY A 78 -0.61 9.38 -5.18
CA GLY A 78 -1.11 9.96 -6.42
C GLY A 78 -0.94 11.46 -6.56
N GLN A 79 -0.12 12.08 -5.72
CA GLN A 79 0.10 13.54 -5.69
C GLN A 79 1.30 13.95 -6.56
N LYS A 80 2.00 12.99 -7.12
CA LYS A 80 3.17 13.19 -7.97
C LYS A 80 3.20 12.10 -9.02
N LYS A 81 3.57 12.44 -10.25
CA LYS A 81 3.66 11.46 -11.35
C LYS A 81 4.94 10.62 -11.27
#